data_d7178bb5003e1586c99d8b31d17f9292
#
_entry.id   d7178bb5003e1586c99d8b31d17f9292
#
_cell.length_a   1.000
_cell.length_b   1.000
_cell.length_c   1.000
_cell.angle_alpha   90.00
_cell.angle_beta   90.00
_cell.angle_gamma   90.00
#
_symmetry.space_group_name_H-M   'P 1'
#
loop_
_entity.id
_entity.type
_entity.pdbx_description
1 polymer ?
#
loop_
_entity_poly.entity_id
_entity_poly.type
_entity_poly.pdbx_seq_one_letter_code
_entity_poly.pdbx_strand_id
1 'polypeptide(L)' 'MKFRDKRRRHQHFLVTVYYHDGEKFGRVYIDKDRAHKFADRQKKSPVVKTARVTEVDQ' A
#
# COMPACT_ATOMS: atom_id res chain seq x y z
N MET A 1 -25.24 -4.57 -18.75
CA MET A 1 -24.78 -4.46 -18.66
C MET A 1 -24.00 -4.49 -18.29
N LYS A 2 -23.98 -4.59 -18.07
CA LYS A 2 -23.40 -4.56 -17.88
C LYS A 2 -22.44 -4.45 -17.45
N PHE A 3 -22.19 -4.41 -17.27
CA PHE A 3 -21.41 -4.18 -17.08
C PHE A 3 -20.57 -4.22 -16.65
N ARG A 4 -20.39 -4.22 -16.19
CA ARG A 4 -19.77 -4.17 -15.98
C ARG A 4 -18.84 -4.28 -15.64
N ASP A 5 -18.53 -4.25 -15.27
CA ASP A 5 -17.71 -4.34 -15.17
C ASP A 5 -16.66 -5.01 -14.74
N LYS A 6 -16.49 -5.69 -14.95
CA LYS A 6 -15.68 -6.57 -14.68
C LYS A 6 -14.36 -6.16 -14.87
N ARG A 7 -14.10 -5.51 -15.71
CA ARG A 7 -12.85 -5.04 -15.88
C ARG A 7 -12.51 -4.19 -14.85
N ARG A 8 -13.37 -3.92 -14.04
CA ARG A 8 -13.16 -3.14 -13.02
C ARG A 8 -12.69 -3.87 -11.89
N ARG A 9 -11.90 -4.82 -11.86
CA ARG A 9 -11.38 -5.36 -10.75
C ARG A 9 -10.75 -4.35 -10.01
N HIS A 10 -11.07 -4.09 -8.83
CA HIS A 10 -10.47 -3.11 -7.99
C HIS A 10 -9.24 -3.71 -7.39
N GLN A 11 -8.10 -3.27 -7.80
CA GLN A 11 -6.87 -3.69 -7.22
C GLN A 11 -6.55 -2.75 -6.10
N HIS A 12 -6.19 -3.29 -4.96
CA HIS A 12 -5.80 -2.48 -3.82
C HIS A 12 -4.32 -2.71 -3.56
N PHE A 13 -3.69 -1.70 -3.00
CA PHE A 13 -2.27 -1.77 -2.69
C PHE A 13 -2.10 -1.53 -1.21
N LEU A 14 -1.65 -2.55 -0.51
CA LEU A 14 -1.45 -2.46 0.93
C LEU A 14 -0.02 -2.05 1.20
N VAL A 15 0.13 -0.93 1.88
CA VAL A 15 1.45 -0.46 2.29
C VAL A 15 1.60 -0.84 3.75
N THR A 16 2.61 -1.63 4.05
CA THR A 16 2.89 -2.03 5.42
C THR A 16 4.19 -1.38 5.83
N VAL A 17 4.14 -0.61 6.91
CA VAL A 17 5.29 0.09 7.43
C VAL A 17 5.74 -0.63 8.69
N TYR A 18 7.01 -1.00 8.74
CA TYR A 18 7.58 -1.67 9.90
C TYR A 18 8.51 -0.71 10.62
N TYR A 19 8.31 -0.58 11.90
CA TYR A 19 9.11 0.33 12.71
C TYR A 19 10.18 -0.43 13.47
N HIS A 20 11.23 0.26 13.84
CA HIS A 20 12.35 -0.37 14.55
C HIS A 20 11.97 -0.93 15.91
N ASP A 21 10.92 -0.39 16.51
CA ASP A 21 10.50 -0.86 17.83
C ASP A 21 9.60 -2.10 17.76
N GLY A 22 9.39 -2.63 16.58
CA GLY A 22 8.56 -3.82 16.42
C GLY A 22 7.12 -3.55 16.05
N GLU A 23 6.72 -2.28 16.03
CA GLU A 23 5.36 -1.93 15.63
C GLU A 23 5.24 -1.94 14.14
N LYS A 24 4.00 -2.05 13.67
CA LYS A 24 3.76 -1.97 12.24
C LYS A 24 2.44 -1.29 11.98
N PHE A 25 2.31 -0.73 10.81
CA PHE A 25 1.14 0.04 10.43
C PHE A 25 0.79 -0.31 8.99
N GLY A 26 -0.49 -0.51 8.71
CA GLY A 26 -0.93 -0.85 7.36
C GLY A 26 -1.87 0.22 6.84
N ARG A 27 -1.76 0.50 5.54
CA ARG A 27 -2.64 1.45 4.91
C ARG A 27 -2.95 0.97 3.51
N VAL A 28 -4.21 1.09 3.10
CA VAL A 28 -4.65 0.62 1.80
C VAL A 28 -4.86 1.79 0.85
N TYR A 29 -4.35 1.65 -0.36
CA TYR A 29 -4.54 2.63 -1.41
C TYR A 29 -5.13 1.93 -2.61
N ILE A 30 -5.89 2.66 -3.42
CA ILE A 30 -6.39 2.11 -4.66
C ILE A 30 -5.55 2.58 -5.83
N ASP A 31 -4.60 3.47 -5.58
CA ASP A 31 -3.74 4.04 -6.60
C ASP A 31 -2.31 3.58 -6.32
N LYS A 32 -1.73 2.89 -7.29
CA LYS A 32 -0.39 2.35 -7.15
C LYS A 32 0.65 3.44 -6.88
N ASP A 33 0.55 4.55 -7.60
CA ASP A 33 1.51 5.62 -7.45
C ASP A 33 1.47 6.21 -6.05
N ARG A 34 0.27 6.37 -5.52
CA ARG A 34 0.13 6.91 -4.18
C ARG A 34 0.67 5.97 -3.14
N ALA A 35 0.45 4.66 -3.34
CA ALA A 35 0.97 3.66 -2.43
C ALA A 35 2.48 3.71 -2.39
N HIS A 36 3.12 3.79 -3.56
CA HIS A 36 4.57 3.83 -3.63
C HIS A 36 5.13 5.13 -3.06
N LYS A 37 4.46 6.25 -3.30
CA LYS A 37 4.91 7.51 -2.75
C LYS A 37 4.84 7.50 -1.23
N PHE A 38 3.78 6.93 -0.69
CA PHE A 38 3.65 6.84 0.76
C PHE A 38 4.76 5.96 1.33
N ALA A 39 5.00 4.80 0.70
CA ALA A 39 6.04 3.89 1.16
C ALA A 39 7.41 4.56 1.12
N ASP A 40 7.70 5.27 0.03
CA ASP A 40 8.97 5.96 -0.11
C ASP A 40 9.14 7.04 0.96
N ARG A 41 8.07 7.76 1.24
CA ARG A 41 8.12 8.78 2.26
C ARG A 41 8.38 8.17 3.63
N GLN A 42 7.73 7.06 3.93
CA GLN A 42 7.93 6.40 5.21
C GLN A 42 9.35 5.88 5.37
N LYS A 43 9.93 5.39 4.29
CA LYS A 43 11.29 4.86 4.35
C LYS A 43 12.31 5.91 4.72
N LYS A 44 11.98 7.19 4.53
CA LYS A 44 12.91 8.26 4.86
C LYS A 44 12.88 8.59 6.33
N SER A 45 11.92 8.07 7.06
CA SER A 45 11.82 8.36 8.49
C SER A 45 12.81 7.49 9.26
N PRO A 46 13.56 8.06 10.20
CA PRO A 46 14.54 7.29 10.95
C PRO A 46 13.94 6.24 11.87
N VAL A 47 12.65 6.35 12.20
CA VAL A 47 12.01 5.36 13.05
C VAL A 47 11.45 4.19 12.25
N VAL A 48 11.44 4.28 10.93
CA VAL A 48 10.90 3.24 10.07
C VAL A 48 12.01 2.30 9.63
N LYS A 49 11.81 1.02 9.87
CA LYS A 49 12.76 0.01 9.46
C LYS A 49 12.62 -0.28 7.98
N THR A 50 11.40 -0.48 7.52
CA THR A 50 11.14 -0.72 6.12
C THR A 50 9.66 -0.49 5.82
N ALA A 51 9.34 -0.37 4.54
CA ALA A 51 7.95 -0.25 4.11
C ALA A 51 7.79 -1.10 2.86
N ARG A 52 6.68 -1.81 2.76
CA ARG A 52 6.43 -2.71 1.65
C ARG A 52 5.09 -2.40 1.02
N VAL A 53 5.01 -2.55 -0.29
CA VAL A 53 3.76 -2.40 -1.02
C VAL A 53 3.38 -3.76 -1.54
N THR A 54 2.19 -4.22 -1.18
CA THR A 54 1.69 -5.51 -1.62
C THR A 54 0.42 -5.29 -2.42
N GLU A 55 0.36 -5.85 -3.59
CA GLU A 55 -0.81 -5.74 -4.43
C GLU A 55 -1.82 -6.78 -3.97
N VAL A 56 -3.04 -6.33 -3.70
CA VAL A 56 -4.09 -7.21 -3.24
C VAL A 56 -5.21 -7.19 -4.27
N ASP A 57 -5.53 -8.35 -4.80
CA ASP A 57 -6.57 -8.47 -5.80
C ASP A 57 -7.90 -8.66 -5.13
N GLN A 58 -8.90 -7.99 -5.60
CA GLN A 58 -10.24 -8.14 -5.05
C GLN A 58 -11.07 -9.11 -5.84
#